data_804a31368afda5325d8c3a5e5c84f027
#
_entry.id   804a31368afda5325d8c3a5e5c84f027
#
_cell.length_a   1.000
_cell.length_b   1.000
_cell.length_c   1.000
_cell.angle_alpha   90.00
_cell.angle_beta   90.00
_cell.angle_gamma   90.00
#
_symmetry.space_group_name_H-M   'P 1'
#
loop_
_entity.id
_entity.type
_entity.pdbx_description
1 polymer ?
#
loop_
_entity_poly.entity_id
_entity_poly.type
_entity_poly.pdbx_seq_one_letter_code
_entity_poly.pdbx_strand_id
1 'polypeptide(L)'
;SAASDVYKRQMYGGADIETQKQRLIQGVDIVVATPGRLLDMAFQRALHFDALEVLVLDEADRMLDMGFIDDINKIVDRLPEQRQTLLFTATLTNDVRFLAATLSYDAHEICLSSDTENQPDIEQWLVTVDKDTKSALLSHLIQEQQWGQALIFVEKKHSAAKLVEQLGKRGIIAEAIHSGRSQASREHVLADFKSGKLAFLIATGVAARGIDIEGLERVVNYDLPHPADDYIHRIGRTGRAVSYTHLRAHETDSY
;
A
#
# COMPACT_ATOMS: atom_id res chain seq x y z
N SER A 1 9.39 8.51 -36.93
CA SER A 1 10.02 7.68 -35.90
C SER A 1 8.93 6.88 -35.23
N ALA A 2 8.93 5.55 -35.43
CA ALA A 2 8.04 4.65 -34.72
C ALA A 2 8.38 4.78 -33.22
N ALA A 3 7.41 5.19 -32.41
CA ALA A 3 7.52 5.04 -30.98
C ALA A 3 7.67 3.54 -30.71
N SER A 4 8.83 3.11 -30.20
CA SER A 4 9.00 1.72 -29.77
C SER A 4 8.04 1.49 -28.62
N ASP A 5 7.20 0.46 -28.72
CA ASP A 5 6.32 0.07 -27.65
C ASP A 5 7.17 -0.33 -26.43
N VAL A 6 7.00 0.37 -25.32
CA VAL A 6 7.69 0.05 -24.06
C VAL A 6 6.99 -1.12 -23.39
N TYR A 7 7.71 -2.22 -23.22
CA TYR A 7 7.19 -3.43 -22.57
C TYR A 7 7.41 -3.38 -21.07
N LYS A 8 6.34 -3.10 -20.33
CA LYS A 8 6.32 -3.11 -18.87
C LYS A 8 5.78 -4.44 -18.33
N ARG A 9 6.45 -5.03 -17.34
CA ARG A 9 6.02 -6.25 -16.64
C ARG A 9 5.99 -6.05 -15.14
N GLN A 10 4.96 -6.59 -14.51
CA GLN A 10 4.80 -6.56 -13.05
C GLN A 10 5.04 -7.96 -12.49
N MET A 11 5.91 -8.02 -11.43
CA MET A 11 6.33 -9.23 -10.76
C MET A 11 6.07 -9.11 -9.26
N TYR A 12 5.13 -9.88 -8.73
CA TYR A 12 4.74 -9.81 -7.33
C TYR A 12 4.38 -11.17 -6.75
N GLY A 13 4.46 -11.29 -5.42
CA GLY A 13 4.13 -12.51 -4.69
C GLY A 13 2.65 -12.86 -4.75
N GLY A 14 2.33 -14.14 -4.57
CA GLY A 14 0.94 -14.63 -4.57
C GLY A 14 0.31 -14.87 -5.95
N ALA A 15 0.95 -14.43 -7.03
CA ALA A 15 0.57 -14.80 -8.39
C ALA A 15 1.45 -15.93 -8.92
N ASP A 16 0.95 -16.64 -9.95
CA ASP A 16 1.65 -17.77 -10.57
C ASP A 16 3.02 -17.34 -11.11
N ILE A 17 4.07 -18.05 -10.66
CA ILE A 17 5.46 -17.72 -10.99
C ILE A 17 5.79 -18.05 -12.45
N GLU A 18 5.27 -19.17 -12.97
CA GLU A 18 5.58 -19.61 -14.33
C GLU A 18 4.98 -18.65 -15.36
N THR A 19 3.77 -18.18 -15.13
CA THR A 19 3.14 -17.15 -15.99
C THR A 19 3.96 -15.86 -16.01
N GLN A 20 4.46 -15.42 -14.85
CA GLN A 20 5.31 -14.22 -14.79
C GLN A 20 6.65 -14.45 -15.51
N LYS A 21 7.26 -15.62 -15.34
CA LYS A 21 8.51 -16.00 -15.99
C LYS A 21 8.39 -16.01 -17.52
N GLN A 22 7.34 -16.60 -18.05
CA GLN A 22 7.07 -16.61 -19.49
C GLN A 22 6.98 -15.20 -20.08
N ARG A 23 6.40 -14.26 -19.33
CA ARG A 23 6.31 -12.86 -19.76
C ARG A 23 7.67 -12.15 -19.79
N LEU A 24 8.60 -12.52 -18.90
CA LEU A 24 9.97 -11.97 -18.90
C LEU A 24 10.79 -12.45 -20.08
N ILE A 25 10.66 -13.74 -20.44
CA ILE A 25 11.41 -14.35 -21.55
C ILE A 25 11.08 -13.68 -22.91
N GLN A 26 9.90 -13.08 -23.04
CA GLN A 26 9.50 -12.33 -24.24
C GLN A 26 10.21 -10.99 -24.40
N GLY A 27 11.02 -10.60 -23.43
CA GLY A 27 11.68 -9.29 -23.36
C GLY A 27 10.87 -8.28 -22.57
N VAL A 28 11.59 -7.37 -21.94
CA VAL A 28 11.01 -6.34 -21.08
C VAL A 28 11.95 -5.16 -20.99
N ASP A 29 11.41 -3.94 -21.08
CA ASP A 29 12.15 -2.69 -20.90
C ASP A 29 12.05 -2.20 -19.45
N ILE A 30 10.89 -2.38 -18.81
CA ILE A 30 10.63 -1.96 -17.44
C ILE A 30 10.08 -3.13 -16.63
N VAL A 31 10.78 -3.47 -15.54
CA VAL A 31 10.32 -4.44 -14.54
C VAL A 31 9.89 -3.70 -13.28
N VAL A 32 8.65 -3.90 -12.85
CA VAL A 32 8.15 -3.45 -11.54
C VAL A 32 7.96 -4.70 -10.68
N ALA A 33 8.68 -4.80 -9.57
CA ALA A 33 8.69 -6.02 -8.80
C ALA A 33 8.76 -5.76 -7.28
N THR A 34 8.22 -6.72 -6.51
CA THR A 34 8.56 -6.80 -5.09
C THR A 34 9.93 -7.46 -4.93
N PRO A 35 10.74 -7.08 -3.90
CA PRO A 35 12.12 -7.55 -3.75
C PRO A 35 12.26 -9.09 -3.81
N GLY A 36 11.49 -9.82 -3.00
CA GLY A 36 11.55 -11.28 -2.97
C GLY A 36 11.22 -11.92 -4.32
N ARG A 37 10.18 -11.44 -5.03
CA ARG A 37 9.82 -11.97 -6.36
C ARG A 37 10.89 -11.66 -7.42
N LEU A 38 11.53 -10.50 -7.34
CA LEU A 38 12.63 -10.14 -8.24
C LEU A 38 13.82 -11.10 -8.05
N LEU A 39 14.15 -11.41 -6.80
CA LEU A 39 15.18 -12.40 -6.47
C LEU A 39 14.82 -13.80 -6.99
N ASP A 40 13.59 -14.26 -6.80
CA ASP A 40 13.13 -15.55 -7.33
C ASP A 40 13.35 -15.65 -8.83
N MET A 41 13.01 -14.61 -9.59
CA MET A 41 13.20 -14.55 -11.03
C MET A 41 14.68 -14.55 -11.43
N ALA A 42 15.52 -13.83 -10.69
CA ALA A 42 16.96 -13.81 -10.89
C ALA A 42 17.61 -15.18 -10.60
N PHE A 43 17.24 -15.84 -9.49
CA PHE A 43 17.72 -17.18 -9.15
C PHE A 43 17.32 -18.23 -10.19
N GLN A 44 16.13 -18.12 -10.77
CA GLN A 44 15.66 -18.99 -11.84
C GLN A 44 16.22 -18.62 -13.22
N ARG A 45 17.11 -17.64 -13.31
CA ARG A 45 17.71 -17.14 -14.56
C ARG A 45 16.65 -16.69 -15.58
N ALA A 46 15.49 -16.26 -15.11
CA ALA A 46 14.43 -15.71 -15.94
C ALA A 46 14.62 -14.19 -16.20
N LEU A 47 15.50 -13.55 -15.41
CA LEU A 47 15.86 -12.15 -15.52
C LEU A 47 17.35 -11.99 -15.31
N HIS A 48 17.98 -11.19 -16.18
CA HIS A 48 19.37 -10.77 -16.10
C HIS A 48 19.45 -9.26 -15.94
N PHE A 49 20.42 -8.79 -15.18
CA PHE A 49 20.56 -7.37 -14.87
C PHE A 49 21.69 -6.67 -15.66
N ASP A 50 22.40 -7.40 -16.52
CA ASP A 50 23.63 -6.91 -17.18
C ASP A 50 23.42 -5.63 -18.00
N ALA A 51 22.19 -5.41 -18.51
CA ALA A 51 21.81 -4.24 -19.28
C ALA A 51 20.96 -3.23 -18.48
N LEU A 52 20.94 -3.34 -17.15
CA LEU A 52 20.17 -2.41 -16.32
C LEU A 52 20.84 -1.04 -16.29
N GLU A 53 20.10 -0.01 -16.67
CA GLU A 53 20.54 1.38 -16.66
C GLU A 53 20.01 2.15 -15.45
N VAL A 54 18.80 1.83 -14.98
CA VAL A 54 18.12 2.58 -13.91
C VAL A 54 17.53 1.64 -12.88
N LEU A 55 17.87 1.88 -11.60
CA LEU A 55 17.23 1.27 -10.45
C LEU A 55 16.32 2.30 -9.76
N VAL A 56 15.08 1.92 -9.50
CA VAL A 56 14.15 2.74 -8.71
C VAL A 56 13.73 1.95 -7.48
N LEU A 57 13.92 2.53 -6.31
CA LEU A 57 13.36 2.07 -5.03
C LEU A 57 12.27 3.06 -4.62
N ASP A 58 11.03 2.58 -4.62
CA ASP A 58 9.87 3.38 -4.23
C ASP A 58 9.31 2.91 -2.89
N GLU A 59 8.84 3.83 -2.06
CA GLU A 59 8.44 3.57 -0.67
C GLU A 59 9.57 2.86 0.13
N ALA A 60 10.81 3.41 0.09
CA ALA A 60 11.99 2.77 0.69
C ALA A 60 11.87 2.57 2.21
N ASP A 61 11.31 3.55 2.94
CA ASP A 61 10.95 3.44 4.36
C ASP A 61 10.08 2.21 4.63
N ARG A 62 9.15 1.98 3.77
CA ARG A 62 8.21 0.86 3.82
C ARG A 62 8.88 -0.49 3.59
N MET A 63 9.81 -0.54 2.64
CA MET A 63 10.57 -1.76 2.38
C MET A 63 11.43 -2.14 3.58
N LEU A 64 11.99 -1.15 4.29
CA LEU A 64 12.74 -1.37 5.52
C LEU A 64 11.85 -1.86 6.68
N ASP A 65 10.69 -1.24 6.88
CA ASP A 65 9.69 -1.68 7.88
C ASP A 65 9.24 -3.12 7.68
N MET A 66 9.17 -3.56 6.43
CA MET A 66 8.83 -4.94 6.06
C MET A 66 10.00 -5.93 6.16
N GLY A 67 11.20 -5.47 6.50
CA GLY A 67 12.39 -6.30 6.65
C GLY A 67 13.02 -6.72 5.32
N PHE A 68 12.78 -6.00 4.23
CA PHE A 68 13.35 -6.34 2.91
C PHE A 68 14.79 -5.88 2.71
N ILE A 69 15.46 -5.36 3.75
CA ILE A 69 16.84 -4.85 3.61
C ILE A 69 17.81 -5.89 3.04
N ASP A 70 17.74 -7.14 3.53
CA ASP A 70 18.60 -8.22 3.07
C ASP A 70 18.32 -8.59 1.60
N ASP A 71 17.05 -8.55 1.20
CA ASP A 71 16.67 -8.84 -0.18
C ASP A 71 17.09 -7.72 -1.13
N ILE A 72 16.99 -6.47 -0.70
CA ILE A 72 17.47 -5.31 -1.45
C ILE A 72 18.98 -5.41 -1.65
N ASN A 73 19.75 -5.70 -0.60
CA ASN A 73 21.19 -5.86 -0.70
C ASN A 73 21.57 -6.97 -1.69
N LYS A 74 20.91 -8.15 -1.61
CA LYS A 74 21.14 -9.26 -2.55
C LYS A 74 20.80 -8.90 -4.00
N ILE A 75 19.83 -8.02 -4.22
CA ILE A 75 19.51 -7.49 -5.56
C ILE A 75 20.66 -6.59 -6.01
N VAL A 76 21.02 -5.60 -5.20
CA VAL A 76 22.02 -4.58 -5.51
C VAL A 76 23.38 -5.21 -5.85
N ASP A 77 23.79 -6.26 -5.12
CA ASP A 77 25.02 -7.03 -5.38
C ASP A 77 25.07 -7.69 -6.77
N ARG A 78 23.93 -7.77 -7.47
CA ARG A 78 23.81 -8.36 -8.81
C ARG A 78 23.67 -7.31 -9.92
N LEU A 79 23.52 -6.06 -9.54
CA LEU A 79 23.32 -4.98 -10.50
C LEU A 79 24.65 -4.44 -11.03
N PRO A 80 24.70 -3.90 -12.26
CA PRO A 80 25.86 -3.18 -12.78
C PRO A 80 26.24 -2.01 -11.86
N GLU A 81 27.54 -1.78 -11.69
CA GLU A 81 28.03 -0.59 -10.95
C GLU A 81 27.60 0.71 -11.64
N GLN A 82 27.71 0.76 -12.97
CA GLN A 82 27.28 1.89 -13.77
C GLN A 82 25.76 1.85 -13.97
N ARG A 83 25.06 2.61 -13.14
CA ARG A 83 23.60 2.77 -13.23
C ARG A 83 23.16 4.08 -12.59
N GLN A 84 22.01 4.58 -12.97
CA GLN A 84 21.30 5.59 -12.20
C GLN A 84 20.50 4.92 -11.08
N THR A 85 20.61 5.41 -9.86
CA THR A 85 19.79 4.92 -8.74
C THR A 85 18.90 6.05 -8.25
N LEU A 86 17.59 5.78 -8.17
CA LEU A 86 16.58 6.69 -7.66
C LEU A 86 15.92 6.05 -6.44
N LEU A 87 15.88 6.78 -5.33
CA LEU A 87 15.24 6.35 -4.10
C LEU A 87 14.14 7.34 -3.73
N PHE A 88 12.93 6.85 -3.59
CA PHE A 88 11.77 7.63 -3.16
C PHE A 88 11.31 7.13 -1.79
N THR A 89 11.01 8.07 -0.90
CA THR A 89 10.55 7.77 0.45
C THR A 89 9.65 8.88 0.97
N ALA A 90 8.64 8.54 1.75
CA ALA A 90 7.81 9.53 2.43
C ALA A 90 8.48 10.04 3.71
N THR A 91 9.24 9.16 4.38
CA THR A 91 9.93 9.46 5.64
C THR A 91 11.42 9.20 5.51
N LEU A 92 12.23 10.18 5.84
CA LEU A 92 13.69 10.10 5.73
C LEU A 92 14.31 9.72 7.09
N THR A 93 14.09 8.47 7.50
CA THR A 93 14.66 7.90 8.73
C THR A 93 16.16 7.66 8.62
N ASN A 94 16.85 7.40 9.74
CA ASN A 94 18.27 7.05 9.72
C ASN A 94 18.54 5.78 8.91
N ASP A 95 17.64 4.80 8.95
CA ASP A 95 17.76 3.55 8.19
C ASP A 95 17.62 3.78 6.70
N VAL A 96 16.71 4.68 6.27
CA VAL A 96 16.58 5.09 4.87
C VAL A 96 17.83 5.85 4.40
N ARG A 97 18.38 6.75 5.23
CA ARG A 97 19.66 7.43 4.93
C ARG A 97 20.81 6.45 4.79
N PHE A 98 20.87 5.45 5.66
CA PHE A 98 21.88 4.40 5.58
C PHE A 98 21.75 3.59 4.29
N LEU A 99 20.53 3.19 3.94
CA LEU A 99 20.25 2.51 2.67
C LEU A 99 20.66 3.37 1.48
N ALA A 100 20.28 4.65 1.44
CA ALA A 100 20.65 5.57 0.36
C ALA A 100 22.17 5.67 0.20
N ALA A 101 22.91 5.81 1.31
CA ALA A 101 24.37 5.86 1.29
C ALA A 101 25.03 4.54 0.81
N THR A 102 24.38 3.40 1.03
CA THR A 102 24.85 2.10 0.53
C THR A 102 24.62 1.94 -0.98
N LEU A 103 23.56 2.54 -1.50
CA LEU A 103 23.14 2.40 -2.89
C LEU A 103 23.84 3.37 -3.84
N SER A 104 24.27 4.52 -3.36
CA SER A 104 24.84 5.58 -4.16
C SER A 104 25.91 6.33 -3.38
N TYR A 105 27.08 6.52 -4.00
CA TYR A 105 28.11 7.42 -3.51
C TYR A 105 27.78 8.83 -4.00
N ASP A 106 27.62 9.79 -3.09
CA ASP A 106 27.29 11.19 -3.41
C ASP A 106 25.86 11.37 -3.99
N ALA A 107 24.86 10.82 -3.30
CA ALA A 107 23.46 10.99 -3.68
C ALA A 107 23.01 12.45 -3.53
N HIS A 108 22.35 12.99 -4.57
CA HIS A 108 21.69 14.28 -4.49
C HIS A 108 20.33 14.14 -3.80
N GLU A 109 20.20 14.76 -2.62
CA GLU A 109 18.93 14.76 -1.86
C GLU A 109 18.02 15.88 -2.35
N ILE A 110 16.82 15.53 -2.80
CA ILE A 110 15.76 16.46 -3.15
C ILE A 110 14.67 16.31 -2.08
N CYS A 111 14.63 17.25 -1.17
CA CYS A 111 13.57 17.32 -0.18
C CYS A 111 12.46 18.24 -0.73
N LEU A 112 11.32 17.64 -1.06
CA LEU A 112 10.11 18.40 -1.29
C LEU A 112 9.60 18.78 0.10
N SER A 113 10.12 19.89 0.64
CA SER A 113 9.59 20.42 1.90
C SER A 113 8.08 20.53 1.73
N SER A 114 7.37 19.94 2.65
CA SER A 114 5.97 20.26 2.82
C SER A 114 5.88 21.72 3.25
N ASP A 115 5.89 22.64 2.29
CA ASP A 115 5.25 23.93 2.54
C ASP A 115 3.85 23.54 3.02
N THR A 116 3.59 23.79 4.28
CA THR A 116 2.32 23.51 4.95
C THR A 116 1.13 24.13 4.22
N GLU A 117 1.38 25.03 3.28
CA GLU A 117 0.40 25.67 2.40
C GLU A 117 -0.15 24.75 1.29
N ASN A 118 0.52 23.63 0.96
CA ASN A 118 0.11 22.71 -0.11
C ASN A 118 -0.27 21.30 0.38
N GLN A 119 -0.32 21.06 1.67
CA GLN A 119 -0.95 19.82 2.15
C GLN A 119 -2.45 19.89 1.85
N PRO A 120 -3.05 18.86 1.24
CA PRO A 120 -4.50 18.83 1.07
C PRO A 120 -5.12 19.03 2.45
N ASP A 121 -6.05 19.98 2.54
CA ASP A 121 -6.78 20.28 3.77
C ASP A 121 -7.71 19.10 4.07
N ILE A 122 -7.16 18.13 4.79
CA ILE A 122 -7.83 16.90 5.11
C ILE A 122 -8.49 17.07 6.47
N GLU A 123 -9.79 17.21 6.47
CA GLU A 123 -10.55 17.26 7.71
C GLU A 123 -10.43 15.94 8.47
N GLN A 124 -9.99 15.98 9.72
CA GLN A 124 -9.71 14.80 10.52
C GLN A 124 -10.53 14.81 11.81
N TRP A 125 -11.25 13.72 12.06
CA TRP A 125 -12.07 13.57 13.26
C TRP A 125 -11.61 12.36 14.06
N LEU A 126 -11.52 12.54 15.37
CA LEU A 126 -11.28 11.46 16.33
C LEU A 126 -12.53 11.23 17.16
N VAL A 127 -13.06 10.01 17.09
CA VAL A 127 -14.23 9.61 17.90
C VAL A 127 -13.81 8.52 18.87
N THR A 128 -14.03 8.77 20.16
CA THR A 128 -13.84 7.78 21.23
C THR A 128 -15.10 6.97 21.42
N VAL A 129 -14.99 5.65 21.47
CA VAL A 129 -16.13 4.74 21.57
C VAL A 129 -15.71 3.43 22.22
N ASP A 130 -16.62 2.78 22.93
CA ASP A 130 -16.38 1.44 23.47
C ASP A 130 -16.21 0.40 22.37
N LYS A 131 -15.33 -0.57 22.61
CA LYS A 131 -14.97 -1.60 21.63
C LYS A 131 -16.19 -2.34 21.06
N ASP A 132 -17.17 -2.65 21.90
CA ASP A 132 -18.35 -3.43 21.53
C ASP A 132 -19.35 -2.62 20.69
N THR A 133 -19.36 -1.30 20.82
CA THR A 133 -20.27 -0.39 20.09
C THR A 133 -19.64 0.19 18.83
N LYS A 134 -18.35 -0.01 18.61
CA LYS A 134 -17.56 0.54 17.53
C LYS A 134 -18.15 0.28 16.12
N SER A 135 -18.59 -0.96 15.85
CA SER A 135 -19.23 -1.30 14.57
C SER A 135 -20.63 -0.71 14.42
N ALA A 136 -21.35 -0.52 15.53
CA ALA A 136 -22.65 0.13 15.51
C ALA A 136 -22.50 1.62 15.19
N LEU A 137 -21.54 2.29 15.81
CA LEU A 137 -21.22 3.68 15.51
C LEU A 137 -20.82 3.88 14.04
N LEU A 138 -19.93 3.02 13.51
CA LEU A 138 -19.56 3.09 12.10
C LEU A 138 -20.77 2.96 11.19
N SER A 139 -21.65 1.98 11.47
CA SER A 139 -22.87 1.79 10.68
C SER A 139 -23.81 2.99 10.76
N HIS A 140 -23.93 3.59 11.93
CA HIS A 140 -24.74 4.80 12.13
C HIS A 140 -24.19 5.97 11.31
N LEU A 141 -22.88 6.22 11.37
CA LEU A 141 -22.23 7.27 10.60
C LEU A 141 -22.41 7.08 9.08
N ILE A 142 -22.25 5.85 8.60
CA ILE A 142 -22.45 5.51 7.18
C ILE A 142 -23.88 5.85 6.75
N GLN A 143 -24.88 5.48 7.53
CA GLN A 143 -26.29 5.65 7.18
C GLN A 143 -26.76 7.09 7.36
N GLU A 144 -26.41 7.72 8.49
CA GLU A 144 -26.87 9.08 8.80
C GLU A 144 -26.27 10.12 7.86
N GLN A 145 -24.96 9.99 7.57
CA GLN A 145 -24.28 10.92 6.68
C GLN A 145 -24.32 10.49 5.20
N GLN A 146 -25.03 9.42 4.88
CA GLN A 146 -25.21 8.89 3.52
C GLN A 146 -23.87 8.75 2.76
N TRP A 147 -22.90 8.07 3.35
CA TRP A 147 -21.58 7.90 2.74
C TRP A 147 -21.67 7.20 1.38
N GLY A 148 -21.07 7.78 0.36
CA GLY A 148 -21.00 7.20 -0.97
C GLY A 148 -19.99 6.08 -1.04
N GLN A 149 -18.71 6.36 -0.74
CA GLN A 149 -17.64 5.38 -0.79
C GLN A 149 -16.64 5.60 0.35
N ALA A 150 -16.17 4.50 0.96
CA ALA A 150 -15.15 4.58 2.00
C ALA A 150 -14.20 3.37 2.01
N LEU A 151 -12.92 3.66 2.31
CA LEU A 151 -11.91 2.67 2.61
C LEU A 151 -11.73 2.58 4.14
N ILE A 152 -11.92 1.40 4.71
CA ILE A 152 -11.94 1.17 6.16
C ILE A 152 -10.76 0.28 6.53
N PHE A 153 -9.83 0.83 7.30
CA PHE A 153 -8.64 0.12 7.75
C PHE A 153 -8.86 -0.60 9.07
N VAL A 154 -8.53 -1.89 9.09
CA VAL A 154 -8.49 -2.74 10.29
C VAL A 154 -7.11 -3.34 10.48
N GLU A 155 -6.77 -3.71 11.71
CA GLU A 155 -5.45 -4.28 12.02
C GLU A 155 -5.32 -5.73 11.53
N LYS A 156 -6.32 -6.58 11.81
CA LYS A 156 -6.22 -8.04 11.65
C LYS A 156 -7.21 -8.58 10.61
N LYS A 157 -6.80 -9.65 9.91
CA LYS A 157 -7.65 -10.30 8.89
C LYS A 157 -8.99 -10.83 9.46
N HIS A 158 -9.00 -11.33 10.69
CA HIS A 158 -10.26 -11.79 11.31
C HIS A 158 -11.14 -10.61 11.74
N SER A 159 -10.56 -9.46 12.09
CA SER A 159 -11.32 -8.23 12.34
C SER A 159 -12.03 -7.75 11.07
N ALA A 160 -11.35 -7.88 9.90
CA ALA A 160 -11.96 -7.55 8.61
C ALA A 160 -13.20 -8.41 8.34
N ALA A 161 -13.11 -9.73 8.47
CA ALA A 161 -14.24 -10.63 8.25
C ALA A 161 -15.39 -10.37 9.22
N LYS A 162 -15.08 -10.16 10.51
CA LYS A 162 -16.06 -9.82 11.54
C LYS A 162 -16.79 -8.50 11.23
N LEU A 163 -16.06 -7.49 10.77
CA LEU A 163 -16.64 -6.18 10.45
C LEU A 163 -17.55 -6.28 9.21
N VAL A 164 -17.15 -7.02 8.16
CA VAL A 164 -18.04 -7.32 7.00
C VAL A 164 -19.36 -7.92 7.46
N GLU A 165 -19.31 -8.94 8.31
CA GLU A 165 -20.52 -9.58 8.84
C GLU A 165 -21.39 -8.61 9.66
N GLN A 166 -20.76 -7.79 10.52
CA GLN A 166 -21.47 -6.84 11.37
C GLN A 166 -22.15 -5.72 10.56
N LEU A 167 -21.50 -5.23 9.51
CA LEU A 167 -22.07 -4.25 8.59
C LEU A 167 -23.20 -4.86 7.78
N GLY A 168 -23.01 -6.10 7.28
CA GLY A 168 -24.05 -6.84 6.54
C GLY A 168 -25.33 -7.06 7.35
N LYS A 169 -25.23 -7.38 8.65
CA LYS A 169 -26.39 -7.47 9.56
C LYS A 169 -27.18 -6.16 9.69
N ARG A 170 -26.58 -5.03 9.32
CA ARG A 170 -27.21 -3.69 9.34
C ARG A 170 -27.53 -3.17 7.93
N GLY A 171 -27.52 -4.06 6.92
CA GLY A 171 -27.86 -3.72 5.55
C GLY A 171 -26.77 -2.98 4.77
N ILE A 172 -25.54 -2.93 5.28
CA ILE A 172 -24.41 -2.29 4.63
C ILE A 172 -23.56 -3.34 3.94
N ILE A 173 -23.47 -3.27 2.60
CA ILE A 173 -22.67 -4.19 1.79
C ILE A 173 -21.22 -3.71 1.80
N ALA A 174 -20.34 -4.55 2.34
CA ALA A 174 -18.91 -4.32 2.37
C ALA A 174 -18.14 -5.59 2.00
N GLU A 175 -16.97 -5.45 1.40
CA GLU A 175 -16.06 -6.55 1.11
C GLU A 175 -14.71 -6.30 1.77
N ALA A 176 -13.97 -7.39 2.04
CA ALA A 176 -12.67 -7.28 2.69
C ALA A 176 -11.52 -7.74 1.79
N ILE A 177 -10.39 -7.04 1.87
CA ILE A 177 -9.11 -7.47 1.30
C ILE A 177 -8.07 -7.64 2.41
N HIS A 178 -7.43 -8.81 2.43
CA HIS A 178 -6.38 -9.16 3.38
C HIS A 178 -5.50 -10.29 2.83
N SER A 179 -4.38 -10.57 3.46
CA SER A 179 -3.39 -11.58 3.03
C SER A 179 -3.93 -13.02 2.94
N GLY A 180 -5.07 -13.31 3.56
CA GLY A 180 -5.70 -14.63 3.51
C GLY A 180 -6.61 -14.85 2.29
N ARG A 181 -6.81 -13.85 1.42
CA ARG A 181 -7.54 -13.99 0.16
C ARG A 181 -6.56 -14.25 -1.00
N SER A 182 -7.01 -15.01 -2.01
CA SER A 182 -6.23 -15.20 -3.23
C SER A 182 -6.03 -13.87 -3.96
N GLN A 183 -4.96 -13.77 -4.74
CA GLN A 183 -4.66 -12.55 -5.50
C GLN A 183 -5.80 -12.21 -6.49
N ALA A 184 -6.33 -13.19 -7.19
CA ALA A 184 -7.47 -12.99 -8.09
C ALA A 184 -8.72 -12.43 -7.38
N SER A 185 -9.04 -12.95 -6.17
CA SER A 185 -10.13 -12.41 -5.37
C SER A 185 -9.88 -10.96 -4.93
N ARG A 186 -8.63 -10.62 -4.57
CA ARG A 186 -8.27 -9.24 -4.19
C ARG A 186 -8.40 -8.27 -5.36
N GLU A 187 -7.93 -8.67 -6.54
CA GLU A 187 -8.04 -7.88 -7.77
C GLU A 187 -9.51 -7.64 -8.17
N HIS A 188 -10.34 -8.67 -8.04
CA HIS A 188 -11.77 -8.56 -8.34
C HIS A 188 -12.47 -7.56 -7.41
N VAL A 189 -12.31 -7.73 -6.08
CA VAL A 189 -12.89 -6.82 -5.08
C VAL A 189 -12.41 -5.38 -5.28
N LEU A 190 -11.13 -5.21 -5.60
CA LEU A 190 -10.55 -3.89 -5.86
C LEU A 190 -11.12 -3.25 -7.13
N ALA A 191 -11.33 -4.04 -8.18
CA ALA A 191 -11.97 -3.56 -9.42
C ALA A 191 -13.41 -3.11 -9.18
N ASP A 192 -14.18 -3.86 -8.39
CA ASP A 192 -15.55 -3.49 -8.02
C ASP A 192 -15.57 -2.22 -7.16
N PHE A 193 -14.61 -2.06 -6.26
CA PHE A 193 -14.49 -0.83 -5.48
C PHE A 193 -14.09 0.36 -6.36
N LYS A 194 -13.09 0.23 -7.24
CA LYS A 194 -12.67 1.29 -8.18
C LYS A 194 -13.78 1.72 -9.13
N SER A 195 -14.63 0.78 -9.56
CA SER A 195 -15.76 1.08 -10.46
C SER A 195 -17.00 1.64 -9.76
N GLY A 196 -16.98 1.77 -8.43
CA GLY A 196 -18.13 2.22 -7.64
C GLY A 196 -19.25 1.18 -7.44
N LYS A 197 -19.06 -0.06 -7.91
CA LYS A 197 -20.02 -1.16 -7.66
C LYS A 197 -20.01 -1.58 -6.19
N LEU A 198 -18.87 -1.47 -5.54
CA LEU A 198 -18.69 -1.70 -4.11
C LEU A 198 -18.45 -0.36 -3.42
N ALA A 199 -19.30 -0.01 -2.45
CA ALA A 199 -19.18 1.26 -1.73
C ALA A 199 -18.18 1.19 -0.58
N PHE A 200 -18.10 0.07 0.14
CA PHE A 200 -17.28 -0.04 1.35
C PHE A 200 -16.26 -1.15 1.24
N LEU A 201 -14.98 -0.76 1.27
CA LEU A 201 -13.85 -1.69 1.24
C LEU A 201 -13.18 -1.73 2.61
N ILE A 202 -13.10 -2.93 3.22
CA ILE A 202 -12.39 -3.15 4.47
C ILE A 202 -11.03 -3.76 4.15
N ALA A 203 -9.94 -3.14 4.63
CA ALA A 203 -8.60 -3.57 4.28
C ALA A 203 -7.68 -3.66 5.49
N THR A 204 -6.82 -4.67 5.51
CA THR A 204 -5.65 -4.64 6.41
C THR A 204 -4.57 -3.74 5.81
N GLY A 205 -3.72 -3.11 6.64
CA GLY A 205 -2.71 -2.16 6.18
C GLY A 205 -1.83 -2.71 5.06
N VAL A 206 -1.37 -3.97 5.17
CA VAL A 206 -0.56 -4.63 4.12
C VAL A 206 -1.34 -4.82 2.82
N ALA A 207 -2.61 -5.17 2.89
CA ALA A 207 -3.42 -5.46 1.70
C ALA A 207 -3.88 -4.20 0.97
N ALA A 208 -3.95 -3.08 1.65
CA ALA A 208 -4.32 -1.78 1.10
C ALA A 208 -3.13 -1.01 0.50
N ARG A 209 -1.90 -1.52 0.65
CA ARG A 209 -0.71 -0.92 0.06
C ARG A 209 -0.75 -1.03 -1.46
N GLY A 210 -0.34 0.02 -2.14
CA GLY A 210 -0.36 0.06 -3.61
C GLY A 210 -1.76 0.11 -4.22
N ILE A 211 -2.81 0.27 -3.41
CA ILE A 211 -4.13 0.55 -3.94
C ILE A 211 -4.11 1.98 -4.47
N ASP A 212 -3.99 2.09 -5.79
CA ASP A 212 -4.15 3.33 -6.51
C ASP A 212 -5.66 3.63 -6.63
N ILE A 213 -6.19 4.35 -5.67
CA ILE A 213 -7.55 4.87 -5.68
C ILE A 213 -7.42 6.36 -5.42
N GLU A 214 -7.59 7.14 -6.47
CA GLU A 214 -7.62 8.58 -6.36
C GLU A 214 -9.02 9.07 -5.98
N GLY A 215 -9.06 10.13 -5.18
CA GLY A 215 -10.29 10.86 -4.92
C GLY A 215 -11.28 10.14 -4.00
N LEU A 216 -10.82 9.23 -3.13
CA LEU A 216 -11.69 8.66 -2.10
C LEU A 216 -12.28 9.77 -1.23
N GLU A 217 -13.60 9.73 -1.09
CA GLU A 217 -14.31 10.68 -0.22
C GLU A 217 -13.93 10.49 1.24
N ARG A 218 -13.73 9.23 1.67
CA ARG A 218 -13.52 8.91 3.08
C ARG A 218 -12.56 7.75 3.30
N VAL A 219 -11.69 7.95 4.28
CA VAL A 219 -10.82 6.90 4.83
C VAL A 219 -11.11 6.77 6.32
N VAL A 220 -11.36 5.56 6.77
CA VAL A 220 -11.65 5.27 8.18
C VAL A 220 -10.55 4.41 8.76
N ASN A 221 -9.82 4.93 9.74
CA ASN A 221 -8.97 4.10 10.57
C ASN A 221 -9.82 3.47 11.69
N TYR A 222 -10.49 2.36 11.37
CA TYR A 222 -11.27 1.62 12.34
C TYR A 222 -10.38 1.08 13.46
N ASP A 223 -9.20 0.59 13.11
CA ASP A 223 -8.12 0.33 14.05
C ASP A 223 -6.94 1.25 13.72
N LEU A 224 -6.40 1.93 14.74
CA LEU A 224 -5.25 2.80 14.58
C LEU A 224 -4.03 1.99 14.11
N PRO A 225 -3.22 2.54 13.23
CA PRO A 225 -2.00 1.84 12.80
C PRO A 225 -0.93 1.84 13.87
N HIS A 226 -0.13 0.80 13.86
CA HIS A 226 1.16 0.72 14.51
C HIS A 226 2.19 0.30 13.45
N PRO A 227 3.24 1.08 13.16
CA PRO A 227 3.65 2.39 13.73
C PRO A 227 2.81 3.57 13.24
N ALA A 228 3.03 4.76 13.85
CA ALA A 228 2.29 5.97 13.52
C ALA A 228 2.47 6.43 12.06
N ASP A 229 3.61 6.15 11.45
CA ASP A 229 3.92 6.51 10.06
C ASP A 229 2.97 5.85 9.05
N ASP A 230 2.43 4.67 9.36
CA ASP A 230 1.35 4.04 8.60
C ASP A 230 0.10 4.92 8.49
N TYR A 231 -0.10 5.80 9.45
CA TYR A 231 -1.21 6.74 9.45
C TYR A 231 -1.18 7.67 8.24
N ILE A 232 -0.04 8.30 7.99
CA ILE A 232 0.16 9.21 6.86
C ILE A 232 -0.07 8.48 5.54
N HIS A 233 0.44 7.26 5.39
CA HIS A 233 0.24 6.44 4.19
C HIS A 233 -1.22 6.01 3.99
N ARG A 234 -1.98 5.81 5.07
CA ARG A 234 -3.42 5.50 4.97
C ARG A 234 -4.22 6.72 4.56
N ILE A 235 -3.93 7.87 5.17
CA ILE A 235 -4.61 9.13 4.88
C ILE A 235 -4.27 9.64 3.47
N GLY A 236 -3.08 9.44 2.98
CA GLY A 236 -2.67 9.79 1.62
C GLY A 236 -3.44 9.07 0.50
N ARG A 237 -4.44 8.24 0.82
CA ARG A 237 -5.37 7.64 -0.18
C ARG A 237 -6.54 8.55 -0.53
N THR A 238 -6.68 9.68 0.16
CA THR A 238 -7.59 10.74 -0.23
C THR A 238 -6.77 12.00 -0.40
N GLY A 239 -6.92 12.68 -1.49
CA GLY A 239 -6.13 13.86 -1.82
C GLY A 239 -6.97 15.09 -2.18
N ARG A 240 -8.30 15.00 -2.08
CA ARG A 240 -9.17 16.07 -2.61
C ARG A 240 -10.39 16.45 -1.79
N ALA A 241 -10.78 15.69 -0.80
CA ALA A 241 -11.85 16.09 0.09
C ALA A 241 -11.94 15.22 1.33
N VAL A 242 -11.77 15.81 2.46
CA VAL A 242 -12.68 15.76 3.60
C VAL A 242 -12.93 14.41 4.26
N SER A 243 -12.67 14.42 5.52
CA SER A 243 -13.10 13.58 6.64
C SER A 243 -12.42 12.24 6.83
N TYR A 244 -11.48 12.25 7.76
CA TYR A 244 -11.04 11.05 8.46
C TYR A 244 -11.82 10.89 9.74
N THR A 245 -12.42 9.72 9.89
CA THR A 245 -13.01 9.33 11.16
C THR A 245 -12.08 8.32 11.82
N HIS A 246 -11.47 8.69 12.93
CA HIS A 246 -10.71 7.76 13.76
C HIS A 246 -11.64 7.18 14.81
N LEU A 247 -11.83 5.86 14.78
CA LEU A 247 -12.57 5.17 15.82
C LEU A 247 -11.57 4.53 16.79
N ARG A 248 -11.29 5.18 17.90
CA ARG A 248 -10.47 4.62 18.97
C ARG A 248 -11.37 3.90 19.98
N ALA A 249 -11.11 2.62 20.22
CA ALA A 249 -11.70 1.92 21.35
C ALA A 249 -11.00 2.34 22.65
N HIS A 250 -11.75 2.67 23.69
CA HIS A 250 -11.22 2.70 25.04
C HIS A 250 -10.98 1.26 25.48
N GLU A 251 -9.74 0.90 25.73
CA GLU A 251 -9.43 -0.24 26.56
C GLU A 251 -9.62 0.26 27.99
N THR A 252 -10.72 -0.13 28.63
CA THR A 252 -10.82 -0.06 30.07
C THR A 252 -9.92 -1.15 30.60
N ASP A 253 -8.74 -0.78 31.06
CA ASP A 253 -7.94 -1.62 31.94
C ASP A 253 -8.80 -1.89 33.18
N SER A 254 -9.32 -3.10 33.25
CA SER A 254 -9.95 -3.62 34.48
C SER A 254 -8.83 -3.84 35.48
N TYR A 255 -8.79 -3.01 36.50
CA TYR A 255 -8.01 -3.28 37.72
C TYR A 255 -8.55 -4.50 38.43
#